data_2d9ec0828dfc2d52eb372f57078c5744
#
_entry.id   2d9ec0828dfc2d52eb372f57078c5744
#
_cell.length_a   1.000
_cell.length_b   1.000
_cell.length_c   1.000
_cell.angle_alpha   90.00
_cell.angle_beta   90.00
_cell.angle_gamma   90.00
#
_symmetry.space_group_name_H-M   'P 1'
#
loop_
_entity.id
_entity.type
_entity.pdbx_description
1 polymer ?
#
loop_
_entity_poly.entity_id
_entity_poly.type
_entity_poly.pdbx_seq_one_letter_code
_entity_poly.pdbx_strand_id
1 'polypeptide(L)'
;MPAFITGARGHDFGRHSPADLLSAIGQAGFACTQLAYTKAVEGVKSYADVTPALVAATKEAAAQTGVQIAVYGTYVELSYADEDKRKAETAKVLSQIGNANYLAAGCMGSETTPMAKQPGVSRKDAQEALLRSLGEIMPACEEAGVLFGIECVYHHAMNTPEATKMVLDTIASPNLKIICDLANYIGAENAALDAQRRIWDKVGSWYGDKICAVHFKGVAFKPDGSHYSTSLEDSVIDYAGGFAMLRQLPQASLPVLREEAVPARAASDIAFMEQFYK
;
A
#
# COMPACT_ATOMS: atom_id res chain seq x y z
N MET A 1 -13.78 -15.90 -6.53
CA MET A 1 -13.92 -14.62 -5.82
C MET A 1 -13.05 -14.67 -4.57
N PRO A 2 -12.12 -13.74 -4.37
CA PRO A 2 -11.28 -13.71 -3.18
C PRO A 2 -12.09 -13.48 -1.90
N ALA A 3 -11.61 -14.02 -0.77
CA ALA A 3 -12.08 -13.62 0.54
C ALA A 3 -11.42 -12.27 0.90
N PHE A 4 -12.21 -11.25 1.19
CA PHE A 4 -11.68 -9.96 1.62
C PHE A 4 -11.42 -9.97 3.13
N ILE A 5 -10.24 -9.51 3.55
CA ILE A 5 -9.83 -9.43 4.95
C ILE A 5 -9.73 -7.96 5.34
N THR A 6 -10.66 -7.49 6.17
CA THR A 6 -10.72 -6.09 6.57
C THR A 6 -9.59 -5.75 7.54
N GLY A 7 -8.81 -4.75 7.19
CA GLY A 7 -7.68 -4.25 7.98
C GLY A 7 -7.61 -2.74 8.01
N ALA A 8 -6.60 -2.23 8.73
CA ALA A 8 -6.33 -0.80 8.81
C ALA A 8 -4.83 -0.50 8.72
N ARG A 9 -4.53 0.74 8.37
CA ARG A 9 -3.18 1.28 8.42
C ARG A 9 -2.79 1.53 9.89
N GLY A 10 -1.73 0.85 10.37
CA GLY A 10 -1.38 0.81 11.79
C GLY A 10 -1.13 2.20 12.40
N HIS A 11 -0.45 3.09 11.69
CA HIS A 11 -0.14 4.43 12.23
C HIS A 11 -1.33 5.38 12.36
N ASP A 12 -2.49 5.03 11.85
CA ASP A 12 -3.74 5.76 12.09
C ASP A 12 -4.23 5.56 13.53
N PHE A 13 -3.71 4.53 14.22
CA PHE A 13 -3.95 4.27 15.65
C PHE A 13 -2.97 5.00 16.58
N GLY A 14 -2.05 5.79 16.03
CA GLY A 14 -1.01 6.48 16.77
C GLY A 14 0.29 5.67 16.87
N ARG A 15 1.18 6.12 17.77
CA ARG A 15 2.47 5.45 18.02
C ARG A 15 2.39 4.73 19.37
N HIS A 16 2.65 3.42 19.33
CA HIS A 16 2.52 2.55 20.50
C HIS A 16 3.62 1.49 20.50
N SER A 17 3.74 0.73 21.60
CA SER A 17 4.45 -0.56 21.56
C SER A 17 3.77 -1.51 20.55
N PRO A 18 4.48 -2.50 20.00
CA PRO A 18 3.84 -3.48 19.11
C PRO A 18 2.63 -4.18 19.73
N ALA A 19 2.69 -4.51 21.02
CA ALA A 19 1.61 -5.16 21.74
C ALA A 19 0.36 -4.28 21.83
N ASP A 20 0.53 -3.02 22.25
CA ASP A 20 -0.58 -2.07 22.39
C ASP A 20 -1.17 -1.71 21.03
N LEU A 21 -0.32 -1.52 20.01
CA LEU A 21 -0.76 -1.20 18.66
C LEU A 21 -1.65 -2.30 18.08
N LEU A 22 -1.17 -3.54 18.10
CA LEU A 22 -1.92 -4.67 17.52
C LEU A 22 -3.16 -4.99 18.35
N SER A 23 -3.10 -4.83 19.67
CA SER A 23 -4.26 -4.93 20.54
C SER A 23 -5.33 -3.90 20.20
N ALA A 24 -4.94 -2.62 20.01
CA ALA A 24 -5.88 -1.56 19.65
C ALA A 24 -6.53 -1.81 18.28
N ILE A 25 -5.75 -2.27 17.28
CA ILE A 25 -6.26 -2.62 15.95
C ILE A 25 -7.26 -3.78 16.03
N GLY A 26 -6.93 -4.86 16.75
CA GLY A 26 -7.80 -6.01 16.92
C GLY A 26 -9.09 -5.68 17.68
N GLN A 27 -8.99 -4.88 18.77
CA GLN A 27 -10.16 -4.41 19.53
C GLN A 27 -11.08 -3.51 18.72
N ALA A 28 -10.54 -2.76 17.73
CA ALA A 28 -11.33 -1.99 16.78
C ALA A 28 -12.05 -2.85 15.74
N GLY A 29 -11.79 -4.16 15.68
CA GLY A 29 -12.44 -5.11 14.77
C GLY A 29 -11.67 -5.41 13.49
N PHE A 30 -10.45 -4.90 13.31
CA PHE A 30 -9.64 -5.17 12.13
C PHE A 30 -8.84 -6.47 12.27
N ALA A 31 -8.88 -7.31 11.24
CA ALA A 31 -8.21 -8.61 11.23
C ALA A 31 -6.77 -8.56 10.72
N CYS A 32 -6.39 -7.48 10.03
CA CYS A 32 -5.03 -7.29 9.53
C CYS A 32 -4.61 -5.81 9.52
N THR A 33 -3.32 -5.57 9.32
CA THR A 33 -2.77 -4.21 9.32
C THR A 33 -1.66 -4.02 8.29
N GLN A 34 -1.47 -2.77 7.85
CA GLN A 34 -0.21 -2.28 7.28
C GLN A 34 0.63 -1.70 8.41
N LEU A 35 1.71 -2.38 8.73
CA LEU A 35 2.65 -1.96 9.77
C LEU A 35 3.81 -1.17 9.17
N ALA A 36 3.93 0.10 9.51
CA ALA A 36 5.08 0.94 9.22
C ALA A 36 5.79 1.30 10.53
N TYR A 37 6.90 0.63 10.83
CA TYR A 37 7.61 0.80 12.10
C TYR A 37 7.95 2.25 12.40
N THR A 38 8.51 2.97 11.43
CA THR A 38 8.92 4.36 11.59
C THR A 38 7.77 5.33 11.81
N LYS A 39 6.53 4.92 11.54
CA LYS A 39 5.32 5.74 11.71
C LYS A 39 4.48 5.31 12.91
N ALA A 40 4.39 4.02 13.19
CA ALA A 40 3.44 3.43 14.12
C ALA A 40 4.06 2.96 15.45
N VAL A 41 5.38 2.70 15.50
CA VAL A 41 6.00 2.12 16.70
C VAL A 41 6.77 3.18 17.47
N GLU A 42 6.55 3.22 18.79
CA GLU A 42 7.26 4.11 19.69
C GLU A 42 8.77 3.87 19.68
N GLY A 43 9.55 4.95 19.77
CA GLY A 43 11.00 4.89 19.79
C GLY A 43 11.66 4.62 18.43
N VAL A 44 10.92 4.20 17.41
CA VAL A 44 11.44 3.93 16.07
C VAL A 44 11.39 5.21 15.22
N LYS A 45 12.55 5.81 14.94
CA LYS A 45 12.68 7.01 14.11
C LYS A 45 13.21 6.69 12.71
N SER A 46 13.95 5.59 12.58
CA SER A 46 14.57 5.14 11.35
C SER A 46 14.55 3.61 11.27
N TYR A 47 14.87 3.04 10.12
CA TYR A 47 14.97 1.59 9.97
C TYR A 47 16.14 0.97 10.76
N ALA A 48 17.15 1.76 11.15
CA ALA A 48 18.22 1.31 12.03
C ALA A 48 17.73 1.02 13.47
N ASP A 49 16.61 1.61 13.87
CA ASP A 49 16.01 1.37 15.18
C ASP A 49 15.15 0.08 15.22
N VAL A 50 14.91 -0.56 14.07
CA VAL A 50 14.14 -1.81 13.97
C VAL A 50 15.05 -2.99 14.33
N THR A 51 15.16 -3.27 15.61
CA THR A 51 16.01 -4.34 16.15
C THR A 51 15.35 -5.72 16.03
N PRO A 52 16.15 -6.83 16.01
CA PRO A 52 15.60 -8.18 16.05
C PRO A 52 14.66 -8.44 17.25
N ALA A 53 14.94 -7.86 18.41
CA ALA A 53 14.10 -7.97 19.58
C ALA A 53 12.74 -7.31 19.38
N LEU A 54 12.70 -6.12 18.73
CA LEU A 54 11.46 -5.44 18.41
C LEU A 54 10.62 -6.23 17.40
N VAL A 55 11.28 -6.81 16.38
CA VAL A 55 10.61 -7.64 15.37
C VAL A 55 10.02 -8.91 16.01
N ALA A 56 10.77 -9.55 16.93
CA ALA A 56 10.29 -10.70 17.69
C ALA A 56 9.07 -10.35 18.56
N ALA A 57 9.11 -9.22 19.28
CA ALA A 57 7.99 -8.73 20.07
C ALA A 57 6.75 -8.43 19.19
N THR A 58 6.96 -7.92 17.98
CA THR A 58 5.86 -7.69 17.04
C THR A 58 5.21 -9.01 16.58
N LYS A 59 6.04 -10.03 16.28
CA LYS A 59 5.55 -11.35 15.90
C LYS A 59 4.73 -12.02 17.01
N GLU A 60 5.21 -11.89 18.24
CA GLU A 60 4.50 -12.38 19.42
C GLU A 60 3.15 -11.66 19.60
N ALA A 61 3.15 -10.33 19.51
CA ALA A 61 1.93 -9.53 19.59
C ALA A 61 0.91 -9.89 18.50
N ALA A 62 1.37 -10.11 17.27
CA ALA A 62 0.52 -10.57 16.17
C ALA A 62 -0.10 -11.95 16.46
N ALA A 63 0.68 -12.88 17.01
CA ALA A 63 0.19 -14.20 17.40
C ALA A 63 -0.84 -14.13 18.54
N GLN A 64 -0.62 -13.27 19.53
CA GLN A 64 -1.51 -13.10 20.68
C GLN A 64 -2.83 -12.42 20.30
N THR A 65 -2.80 -11.45 19.39
CA THR A 65 -4.00 -10.68 18.99
C THR A 65 -4.75 -11.31 17.82
N GLY A 66 -4.10 -12.18 17.04
CA GLY A 66 -4.63 -12.71 15.78
C GLY A 66 -4.59 -11.70 14.62
N VAL A 67 -4.10 -10.47 14.83
CA VAL A 67 -3.99 -9.45 13.78
C VAL A 67 -2.82 -9.78 12.84
N GLN A 68 -3.12 -10.01 11.56
CA GLN A 68 -2.11 -10.33 10.55
C GLN A 68 -1.37 -9.09 10.08
N ILE A 69 -0.08 -9.20 9.82
CA ILE A 69 0.68 -8.15 9.12
C ILE A 69 0.50 -8.35 7.61
N ALA A 70 -0.52 -7.72 7.05
CA ALA A 70 -0.84 -7.83 5.63
C ALA A 70 0.22 -7.12 4.77
N VAL A 71 0.66 -5.93 5.19
CA VAL A 71 1.69 -5.14 4.51
C VAL A 71 2.73 -4.67 5.52
N TYR A 72 4.00 -4.97 5.27
CA TYR A 72 5.15 -4.34 5.92
C TYR A 72 5.47 -3.04 5.17
N GLY A 73 4.96 -1.90 5.65
CA GLY A 73 5.09 -0.61 4.96
C GLY A 73 6.47 0.02 5.15
N THR A 74 7.20 0.21 4.06
CA THR A 74 8.52 0.86 4.12
C THR A 74 8.46 2.38 3.89
N TYR A 75 7.45 2.89 3.21
CA TYR A 75 7.27 4.34 2.98
C TYR A 75 8.56 5.06 2.53
N VAL A 76 9.24 4.49 1.55
CA VAL A 76 10.44 5.03 0.92
C VAL A 76 10.14 5.54 -0.48
N GLU A 77 11.00 6.41 -0.99
CA GLU A 77 10.80 7.11 -2.25
C GLU A 77 11.72 6.56 -3.34
N LEU A 78 11.27 5.51 -4.03
CA LEU A 78 12.10 4.68 -4.91
C LEU A 78 12.40 5.27 -6.28
N SER A 79 11.85 6.44 -6.65
CA SER A 79 11.94 7.00 -8.00
C SER A 79 12.66 8.35 -8.06
N TYR A 80 13.60 8.62 -7.14
CA TYR A 80 14.46 9.79 -7.26
C TYR A 80 15.37 9.66 -8.49
N ALA A 81 15.39 10.70 -9.34
CA ALA A 81 16.36 10.79 -10.42
C ALA A 81 17.79 11.02 -9.91
N ASP A 82 17.93 11.65 -8.75
CA ASP A 82 19.18 11.77 -8.01
C ASP A 82 19.63 10.38 -7.52
N GLU A 83 20.73 9.89 -8.04
CA GLU A 83 21.20 8.52 -7.83
C GLU A 83 21.61 8.24 -6.38
N ASP A 84 22.15 9.21 -5.66
CA ASP A 84 22.56 9.03 -4.26
C ASP A 84 21.33 8.91 -3.37
N LYS A 85 20.31 9.74 -3.59
CA LYS A 85 19.03 9.62 -2.90
C LYS A 85 18.34 8.30 -3.23
N ARG A 86 18.27 7.93 -4.51
CA ARG A 86 17.69 6.67 -4.96
C ARG A 86 18.31 5.47 -4.25
N LYS A 87 19.64 5.40 -4.25
CA LYS A 87 20.39 4.32 -3.57
C LYS A 87 20.16 4.30 -2.06
N ALA A 88 20.11 5.46 -1.42
CA ALA A 88 19.82 5.56 0.01
C ALA A 88 18.42 5.03 0.34
N GLU A 89 17.42 5.34 -0.48
CA GLU A 89 16.05 4.82 -0.29
C GLU A 89 15.96 3.31 -0.59
N THR A 90 16.61 2.83 -1.65
CA THR A 90 16.70 1.40 -1.98
C THR A 90 17.35 0.61 -0.85
N ALA A 91 18.45 1.11 -0.26
CA ALA A 91 19.14 0.46 0.86
C ALA A 91 18.24 0.29 2.10
N LYS A 92 17.31 1.24 2.34
CA LYS A 92 16.33 1.11 3.43
C LYS A 92 15.42 -0.10 3.21
N VAL A 93 14.90 -0.30 1.99
CA VAL A 93 14.09 -1.48 1.65
C VAL A 93 14.87 -2.76 1.85
N LEU A 94 16.05 -2.84 1.25
CA LEU A 94 16.93 -4.03 1.33
C LEU A 94 17.21 -4.43 2.78
N SER A 95 17.41 -3.46 3.67
CA SER A 95 17.66 -3.70 5.10
C SER A 95 16.48 -4.32 5.84
N GLN A 96 15.25 -4.26 5.28
CA GLN A 96 14.01 -4.70 5.95
C GLN A 96 13.44 -6.01 5.41
N ILE A 97 13.99 -6.56 4.32
CA ILE A 97 13.46 -7.79 3.68
C ILE A 97 13.44 -8.97 4.68
N GLY A 98 14.54 -9.16 5.44
CA GLY A 98 14.61 -10.21 6.46
C GLY A 98 13.57 -10.04 7.58
N ASN A 99 13.24 -8.80 7.96
CA ASN A 99 12.23 -8.51 8.97
C ASN A 99 10.82 -8.84 8.44
N ALA A 100 10.52 -8.50 7.21
CA ALA A 100 9.23 -8.82 6.57
C ALA A 100 9.03 -10.35 6.46
N ASN A 101 10.08 -11.09 6.06
CA ASN A 101 10.06 -12.56 6.03
C ASN A 101 9.83 -13.14 7.43
N TYR A 102 10.60 -12.70 8.44
CA TYR A 102 10.47 -13.19 9.82
C TYR A 102 9.06 -12.98 10.38
N LEU A 103 8.42 -11.85 10.07
CA LEU A 103 7.04 -11.54 10.47
C LEU A 103 6.00 -12.30 9.66
N ALA A 104 6.38 -13.02 8.62
CA ALA A 104 5.47 -13.63 7.66
C ALA A 104 4.46 -12.60 7.10
N ALA A 105 4.94 -11.38 6.82
CA ALA A 105 4.11 -10.34 6.22
C ALA A 105 3.58 -10.78 4.85
N GLY A 106 2.33 -10.44 4.53
CA GLY A 106 1.72 -10.78 3.26
C GLY A 106 2.50 -10.21 2.07
N CYS A 107 2.99 -8.97 2.20
CA CYS A 107 3.99 -8.36 1.31
C CYS A 107 4.75 -7.25 2.04
N MET A 108 5.90 -6.84 1.50
CA MET A 108 6.42 -5.50 1.76
C MET A 108 5.68 -4.50 0.88
N GLY A 109 5.55 -3.26 1.33
CA GLY A 109 4.84 -2.22 0.57
C GLY A 109 5.59 -0.90 0.54
N SER A 110 5.57 -0.23 -0.61
CA SER A 110 6.09 1.13 -0.79
C SER A 110 5.35 1.89 -1.89
N GLU A 111 5.54 3.19 -1.87
CA GLU A 111 5.10 4.11 -2.91
C GLU A 111 6.27 4.50 -3.81
N THR A 112 5.98 5.27 -4.86
CA THR A 112 6.99 5.95 -5.66
C THR A 112 7.16 7.40 -5.18
N THR A 113 8.18 8.12 -5.69
CA THR A 113 8.44 9.50 -5.27
C THR A 113 7.38 10.45 -5.84
N PRO A 114 6.78 11.34 -5.01
CA PRO A 114 5.96 12.44 -5.51
C PRO A 114 6.76 13.34 -6.45
N MET A 115 6.20 13.70 -7.61
CA MET A 115 6.90 14.56 -8.58
C MET A 115 7.23 15.94 -7.99
N ALA A 116 6.43 16.44 -7.06
CA ALA A 116 6.69 17.70 -6.36
C ALA A 116 8.00 17.71 -5.54
N LYS A 117 8.50 16.53 -5.13
CA LYS A 117 9.78 16.41 -4.39
C LYS A 117 11.03 16.44 -5.27
N GLN A 118 10.85 16.42 -6.58
CA GLN A 118 11.94 16.49 -7.55
C GLN A 118 11.59 17.45 -8.72
N PRO A 119 11.51 18.77 -8.42
CA PRO A 119 11.16 19.77 -9.42
C PRO A 119 12.17 19.78 -10.57
N GLY A 120 11.66 19.89 -11.80
CA GLY A 120 12.48 19.86 -13.02
C GLY A 120 12.85 18.47 -13.55
N VAL A 121 12.57 17.40 -12.80
CA VAL A 121 12.72 16.02 -13.27
C VAL A 121 11.50 15.62 -14.09
N SER A 122 11.72 15.01 -15.25
CA SER A 122 10.61 14.47 -16.04
C SER A 122 10.04 13.20 -15.39
N ARG A 123 8.75 12.94 -15.62
CA ARG A 123 8.14 11.68 -15.13
C ARG A 123 8.82 10.45 -15.72
N LYS A 124 9.30 10.54 -16.97
CA LYS A 124 10.06 9.47 -17.60
C LYS A 124 11.36 9.17 -16.86
N ASP A 125 12.15 10.19 -16.53
CA ASP A 125 13.41 10.00 -15.80
C ASP A 125 13.15 9.40 -14.40
N ALA A 126 12.07 9.83 -13.74
CA ALA A 126 11.65 9.27 -12.46
C ALA A 126 11.20 7.79 -12.59
N GLN A 127 10.52 7.42 -13.68
CA GLN A 127 10.16 6.02 -13.96
C GLN A 127 11.40 5.17 -14.26
N GLU A 128 12.36 5.68 -15.00
CA GLU A 128 13.64 4.99 -15.24
C GLU A 128 14.41 4.78 -13.92
N ALA A 129 14.38 5.76 -13.01
CA ALA A 129 14.96 5.63 -11.68
C ALA A 129 14.24 4.55 -10.85
N LEU A 130 12.90 4.48 -10.92
CA LEU A 130 12.11 3.43 -10.30
C LEU A 130 12.51 2.05 -10.79
N LEU A 131 12.65 1.87 -12.11
CA LEU A 131 13.07 0.59 -12.68
C LEU A 131 14.44 0.15 -12.18
N ARG A 132 15.39 1.09 -12.02
CA ARG A 132 16.71 0.77 -11.41
C ARG A 132 16.55 0.33 -9.95
N SER A 133 15.76 1.04 -9.14
CA SER A 133 15.51 0.66 -7.75
C SER A 133 14.88 -0.73 -7.63
N LEU A 134 13.87 -1.02 -8.44
CA LEU A 134 13.22 -2.33 -8.44
C LEU A 134 14.17 -3.43 -8.96
N GLY A 135 15.01 -3.12 -9.95
CA GLY A 135 16.06 -4.05 -10.42
C GLY A 135 17.06 -4.46 -9.34
N GLU A 136 17.30 -3.59 -8.35
CA GLU A 136 18.16 -3.89 -7.20
C GLU A 136 17.39 -4.59 -6.06
N ILE A 137 16.12 -4.27 -5.85
CA ILE A 137 15.30 -4.83 -4.77
C ILE A 137 14.81 -6.24 -5.08
N MET A 138 14.34 -6.48 -6.31
CA MET A 138 13.62 -7.71 -6.62
C MET A 138 14.46 -8.99 -6.48
N PRO A 139 15.75 -9.05 -6.87
CA PRO A 139 16.56 -10.25 -6.63
C PRO A 139 16.63 -10.63 -5.15
N ALA A 140 16.77 -9.66 -4.24
CA ALA A 140 16.80 -9.92 -2.80
C ALA A 140 15.42 -10.36 -2.25
N CYS A 141 14.32 -9.81 -2.78
CA CYS A 141 12.97 -10.25 -2.45
C CYS A 141 12.71 -11.69 -2.93
N GLU A 142 13.17 -12.04 -4.12
CA GLU A 142 13.05 -13.40 -4.67
C GLU A 142 13.84 -14.42 -3.85
N GLU A 143 15.09 -14.11 -3.50
CA GLU A 143 15.94 -14.97 -2.66
C GLU A 143 15.29 -15.19 -1.27
N ALA A 144 14.71 -14.16 -0.69
CA ALA A 144 14.06 -14.23 0.62
C ALA A 144 12.61 -14.79 0.56
N GLY A 145 12.03 -15.00 -0.62
CA GLY A 145 10.63 -15.41 -0.78
C GLY A 145 9.62 -14.34 -0.34
N VAL A 146 9.99 -13.05 -0.38
CA VAL A 146 9.18 -11.91 0.03
C VAL A 146 8.49 -11.28 -1.18
N LEU A 147 7.19 -11.05 -1.12
CA LEU A 147 6.47 -10.27 -2.11
C LEU A 147 6.70 -8.77 -1.87
N PHE A 148 6.86 -8.00 -2.94
CA PHE A 148 7.03 -6.55 -2.87
C PHE A 148 5.90 -5.85 -3.64
N GLY A 149 4.98 -5.21 -2.89
CA GLY A 149 3.88 -4.43 -3.44
C GLY A 149 4.29 -2.98 -3.66
N ILE A 150 4.15 -2.49 -4.89
CA ILE A 150 4.32 -1.07 -5.19
C ILE A 150 2.97 -0.43 -5.50
N GLU A 151 2.80 0.79 -5.03
CA GLU A 151 1.53 1.51 -5.16
C GLU A 151 1.57 2.54 -6.28
N CYS A 152 0.52 2.57 -7.11
CA CYS A 152 0.27 3.61 -8.09
C CYS A 152 -0.38 4.82 -7.41
N VAL A 153 0.21 6.01 -7.59
CA VAL A 153 -0.32 7.26 -7.01
C VAL A 153 -0.32 8.35 -8.07
N TYR A 154 -1.47 8.97 -8.36
CA TYR A 154 -1.69 9.86 -9.51
C TYR A 154 -0.69 11.03 -9.62
N HIS A 155 -0.15 11.55 -8.54
CA HIS A 155 0.85 12.64 -8.52
C HIS A 155 2.30 12.17 -8.36
N HIS A 156 2.55 10.86 -8.38
CA HIS A 156 3.88 10.24 -8.30
C HIS A 156 4.45 9.89 -9.69
N ALA A 157 5.62 9.27 -9.69
CA ALA A 157 6.28 8.77 -10.90
C ALA A 157 5.45 7.69 -11.61
N MET A 158 4.93 6.70 -10.86
CA MET A 158 4.01 5.68 -11.33
C MET A 158 2.58 6.12 -11.00
N ASN A 159 1.87 6.67 -11.98
CA ASN A 159 0.65 7.44 -11.77
C ASN A 159 -0.58 6.98 -12.56
N THR A 160 -0.44 5.99 -13.42
CA THR A 160 -1.53 5.47 -14.26
C THR A 160 -1.45 3.95 -14.37
N PRO A 161 -2.55 3.27 -14.78
CA PRO A 161 -2.51 1.85 -15.10
C PRO A 161 -1.46 1.49 -16.17
N GLU A 162 -1.25 2.37 -17.16
CA GLU A 162 -0.25 2.20 -18.21
C GLU A 162 1.18 2.21 -17.65
N ALA A 163 1.47 3.16 -16.76
CA ALA A 163 2.77 3.24 -16.09
C ALA A 163 3.00 2.03 -15.18
N THR A 164 1.97 1.58 -14.47
CA THR A 164 2.02 0.37 -13.64
C THR A 164 2.32 -0.88 -14.48
N LYS A 165 1.60 -1.04 -15.60
CA LYS A 165 1.83 -2.15 -16.52
C LYS A 165 3.25 -2.13 -17.09
N MET A 166 3.73 -0.96 -17.51
CA MET A 166 5.10 -0.79 -18.04
C MET A 166 6.14 -1.23 -17.00
N VAL A 167 5.98 -0.85 -15.73
CA VAL A 167 6.89 -1.26 -14.64
C VAL A 167 6.86 -2.79 -14.46
N LEU A 168 5.67 -3.40 -14.40
CA LEU A 168 5.52 -4.85 -14.24
C LEU A 168 6.12 -5.64 -15.41
N ASP A 169 5.87 -5.19 -16.64
CA ASP A 169 6.39 -5.85 -17.84
C ASP A 169 7.93 -5.74 -17.95
N THR A 170 8.50 -4.61 -17.50
CA THR A 170 9.95 -4.38 -17.58
C THR A 170 10.72 -5.16 -16.52
N ILE A 171 10.23 -5.17 -15.29
CA ILE A 171 10.89 -5.88 -14.17
C ILE A 171 10.64 -7.38 -14.26
N ALA A 172 9.45 -7.79 -14.70
CA ALA A 172 9.04 -9.18 -14.94
C ALA A 172 9.31 -10.17 -13.77
N SER A 173 9.39 -9.67 -12.53
CA SER A 173 9.59 -10.48 -11.34
C SER A 173 8.29 -11.13 -10.86
N PRO A 174 8.27 -12.42 -10.48
CA PRO A 174 7.10 -13.05 -9.89
C PRO A 174 6.75 -12.47 -8.51
N ASN A 175 7.73 -11.89 -7.81
CA ASN A 175 7.57 -11.31 -6.48
C ASN A 175 7.15 -9.83 -6.50
N LEU A 176 7.20 -9.16 -7.66
CA LEU A 176 6.67 -7.81 -7.80
C LEU A 176 5.15 -7.85 -7.89
N LYS A 177 4.51 -7.14 -6.97
CA LYS A 177 3.06 -7.06 -6.79
C LYS A 177 2.60 -5.61 -6.78
N ILE A 178 1.28 -5.42 -6.76
CA ILE A 178 0.64 -4.10 -6.72
C ILE A 178 -0.19 -3.99 -5.45
N ILE A 179 0.00 -2.90 -4.72
CA ILE A 179 -0.97 -2.41 -3.76
C ILE A 179 -1.95 -1.53 -4.55
N CYS A 180 -3.21 -1.96 -4.61
CA CYS A 180 -4.24 -1.26 -5.36
C CYS A 180 -4.98 -0.29 -4.44
N ASP A 181 -4.59 0.97 -4.44
CA ASP A 181 -5.37 2.03 -3.79
C ASP A 181 -6.40 2.57 -4.79
N LEU A 182 -7.68 2.32 -4.53
CA LEU A 182 -8.76 2.75 -5.41
C LEU A 182 -8.80 4.28 -5.58
N ALA A 183 -8.47 5.04 -4.54
CA ALA A 183 -8.46 6.50 -4.58
C ALA A 183 -7.25 7.07 -5.33
N ASN A 184 -6.09 6.42 -5.23
CA ASN A 184 -4.84 6.94 -5.80
C ASN A 184 -4.75 6.83 -7.34
N TYR A 185 -5.68 6.13 -8.00
CA TYR A 185 -5.82 6.18 -9.46
C TYR A 185 -6.65 7.37 -9.95
N ILE A 186 -7.35 8.06 -9.04
CA ILE A 186 -8.36 9.04 -9.41
C ILE A 186 -7.84 10.45 -9.13
N GLY A 187 -7.81 11.27 -10.17
CA GLY A 187 -7.64 12.72 -10.13
C GLY A 187 -8.96 13.43 -10.50
N ALA A 188 -9.01 14.73 -10.36
CA ALA A 188 -10.21 15.50 -10.69
C ALA A 188 -10.66 15.31 -12.15
N GLU A 189 -9.71 15.11 -13.06
CA GLU A 189 -9.94 14.94 -14.51
C GLU A 189 -10.58 13.61 -14.90
N ASN A 190 -10.50 12.60 -14.03
CA ASN A 190 -11.06 11.26 -14.27
C ASN A 190 -12.04 10.80 -13.18
N ALA A 191 -12.55 11.73 -12.37
CA ALA A 191 -13.44 11.45 -11.25
C ALA A 191 -14.86 10.98 -11.69
N ALA A 192 -15.26 11.18 -12.95
CA ALA A 192 -16.54 10.71 -13.45
C ALA A 192 -16.62 9.17 -13.43
N LEU A 193 -17.76 8.60 -13.04
CA LEU A 193 -17.95 7.17 -12.84
C LEU A 193 -17.54 6.30 -14.04
N ASP A 194 -17.85 6.73 -15.25
CA ASP A 194 -17.48 6.01 -16.47
C ASP A 194 -15.95 6.04 -16.74
N ALA A 195 -15.28 7.11 -16.32
CA ALA A 195 -13.82 7.20 -16.38
C ALA A 195 -13.18 6.26 -15.34
N GLN A 196 -13.69 6.24 -14.11
CA GLN A 196 -13.22 5.31 -13.08
C GLN A 196 -13.40 3.85 -13.52
N ARG A 197 -14.55 3.48 -14.09
CA ARG A 197 -14.82 2.12 -14.58
C ARG A 197 -13.81 1.69 -15.66
N ARG A 198 -13.47 2.59 -16.59
CA ARG A 198 -12.40 2.30 -17.57
C ARG A 198 -11.03 2.07 -16.92
N ILE A 199 -10.75 2.71 -15.78
CA ILE A 199 -9.54 2.45 -15.00
C ILE A 199 -9.61 1.05 -14.38
N TRP A 200 -10.74 0.70 -13.74
CA TRP A 200 -10.92 -0.63 -13.14
C TRP A 200 -10.83 -1.75 -14.16
N ASP A 201 -11.37 -1.57 -15.36
CA ASP A 201 -11.25 -2.54 -16.46
C ASP A 201 -9.78 -2.76 -16.86
N LYS A 202 -8.98 -1.69 -16.96
CA LYS A 202 -7.54 -1.81 -17.22
C LYS A 202 -6.80 -2.50 -16.08
N VAL A 203 -7.02 -2.06 -14.85
CA VAL A 203 -6.38 -2.62 -13.65
C VAL A 203 -6.66 -4.12 -13.57
N GLY A 204 -7.91 -4.52 -13.65
CA GLY A 204 -8.31 -5.94 -13.56
C GLY A 204 -7.75 -6.78 -14.69
N SER A 205 -7.87 -6.31 -15.95
CA SER A 205 -7.47 -7.09 -17.12
C SER A 205 -5.96 -7.14 -17.34
N TRP A 206 -5.21 -6.11 -16.96
CA TRP A 206 -3.78 -6.02 -17.25
C TRP A 206 -2.89 -6.62 -16.17
N TYR A 207 -3.27 -6.47 -14.90
CA TYR A 207 -2.45 -6.93 -13.76
C TYR A 207 -3.25 -7.25 -12.50
N GLY A 208 -4.52 -7.57 -12.63
CA GLY A 208 -5.34 -7.95 -11.48
C GLY A 208 -4.78 -9.14 -10.70
N ASP A 209 -4.12 -10.10 -11.36
CA ASP A 209 -3.42 -11.23 -10.74
C ASP A 209 -2.19 -10.83 -9.92
N LYS A 210 -1.70 -9.61 -10.08
CA LYS A 210 -0.58 -9.05 -9.33
C LYS A 210 -1.00 -8.27 -8.08
N ILE A 211 -2.29 -8.01 -7.87
CA ILE A 211 -2.76 -7.27 -6.69
C ILE A 211 -2.56 -8.14 -5.44
N CYS A 212 -1.84 -7.61 -4.45
CA CYS A 212 -1.56 -8.29 -3.18
C CYS A 212 -2.25 -7.65 -1.96
N ALA A 213 -2.64 -6.39 -2.06
CA ALA A 213 -3.41 -5.65 -1.05
C ALA A 213 -4.22 -4.54 -1.71
N VAL A 214 -5.27 -4.11 -1.04
CA VAL A 214 -6.13 -3.00 -1.45
C VAL A 214 -6.10 -1.93 -0.37
N HIS A 215 -5.89 -0.67 -0.76
CA HIS A 215 -6.13 0.47 0.12
C HIS A 215 -7.52 1.04 -0.11
N PHE A 216 -8.16 1.44 0.97
CA PHE A 216 -9.53 1.94 0.99
C PHE A 216 -9.59 3.22 1.81
N LYS A 217 -9.80 4.36 1.13
CA LYS A 217 -9.93 5.68 1.75
C LYS A 217 -10.94 6.55 1.04
N GLY A 218 -11.49 7.53 1.74
CA GLY A 218 -12.39 8.53 1.17
C GLY A 218 -11.63 9.74 0.66
N VAL A 219 -11.92 10.15 -0.58
CA VAL A 219 -11.39 11.38 -1.16
C VAL A 219 -12.46 12.18 -1.88
N ALA A 220 -12.29 13.51 -1.92
CA ALA A 220 -13.05 14.43 -2.73
C ALA A 220 -12.13 15.51 -3.29
N PHE A 221 -12.62 16.32 -4.25
CA PHE A 221 -11.81 17.34 -4.92
C PHE A 221 -12.30 18.75 -4.59
N LYS A 222 -11.34 19.66 -4.40
CA LYS A 222 -11.61 21.09 -4.30
C LYS A 222 -11.82 21.68 -5.70
N PRO A 223 -12.35 22.91 -5.80
CA PRO A 223 -12.53 23.59 -7.10
C PRO A 223 -11.23 23.76 -7.91
N ASP A 224 -10.07 23.79 -7.25
CA ASP A 224 -8.75 23.86 -7.89
C ASP A 224 -8.22 22.50 -8.37
N GLY A 225 -8.99 21.43 -8.21
CA GLY A 225 -8.62 20.06 -8.58
C GLY A 225 -7.77 19.33 -7.56
N SER A 226 -7.33 19.97 -6.47
CA SER A 226 -6.63 19.28 -5.39
C SER A 226 -7.58 18.38 -4.61
N HIS A 227 -7.12 17.16 -4.28
CA HIS A 227 -7.92 16.25 -3.46
C HIS A 227 -7.75 16.53 -1.96
N TYR A 228 -8.72 16.10 -1.19
CA TYR A 228 -8.66 16.07 0.27
C TYR A 228 -9.37 14.83 0.79
N SER A 229 -8.96 14.40 2.00
CA SER A 229 -9.57 13.26 2.68
C SER A 229 -10.98 13.61 3.15
N THR A 230 -11.91 12.64 3.00
CA THR A 230 -13.29 12.76 3.45
C THR A 230 -13.77 11.47 4.11
N SER A 231 -15.00 11.44 4.60
CA SER A 231 -15.62 10.18 5.02
C SER A 231 -15.74 9.21 3.84
N LEU A 232 -15.89 7.92 4.12
CA LEU A 232 -16.08 6.93 3.06
C LEU A 232 -17.38 7.19 2.28
N GLU A 233 -18.43 7.63 2.99
CA GLU A 233 -19.75 7.89 2.46
C GLU A 233 -19.78 9.12 1.51
N ASP A 234 -18.93 10.11 1.77
CA ASP A 234 -18.85 11.35 0.99
C ASP A 234 -17.80 11.29 -0.14
N SER A 235 -17.19 10.13 -0.31
CA SER A 235 -16.13 9.94 -1.30
C SER A 235 -16.67 9.93 -2.73
N VAL A 236 -15.86 10.48 -3.65
CA VAL A 236 -16.18 10.44 -5.10
C VAL A 236 -15.74 9.12 -5.77
N ILE A 237 -15.16 8.19 -5.03
CA ILE A 237 -14.65 6.92 -5.56
C ILE A 237 -15.81 5.94 -5.85
N ASP A 238 -15.80 5.35 -7.04
CA ASP A 238 -16.68 4.25 -7.41
C ASP A 238 -16.21 2.94 -6.76
N TYR A 239 -16.46 2.82 -5.44
CA TYR A 239 -16.14 1.57 -4.72
C TYR A 239 -16.88 0.38 -5.29
N ALA A 240 -18.14 0.56 -5.72
CA ALA A 240 -18.92 -0.54 -6.28
C ALA A 240 -18.28 -1.09 -7.56
N GLY A 241 -17.84 -0.22 -8.47
CA GLY A 241 -17.10 -0.60 -9.68
C GLY A 241 -15.74 -1.21 -9.35
N GLY A 242 -14.98 -0.60 -8.44
CA GLY A 242 -13.68 -1.13 -7.99
C GLY A 242 -13.81 -2.53 -7.40
N PHE A 243 -14.78 -2.77 -6.51
CA PHE A 243 -14.99 -4.10 -5.94
C PHE A 243 -15.63 -5.09 -6.92
N ALA A 244 -16.41 -4.64 -7.90
CA ALA A 244 -16.85 -5.51 -8.99
C ALA A 244 -15.67 -6.10 -9.78
N MET A 245 -14.63 -5.32 -10.00
CA MET A 245 -13.35 -5.78 -10.57
C MET A 245 -12.62 -6.71 -9.61
N LEU A 246 -12.41 -6.30 -8.35
CA LEU A 246 -11.67 -7.08 -7.34
C LEU A 246 -12.28 -8.47 -7.10
N ARG A 247 -13.61 -8.61 -7.11
CA ARG A 247 -14.28 -9.90 -6.96
C ARG A 247 -14.01 -10.90 -8.08
N GLN A 248 -13.55 -10.46 -9.24
CA GLN A 248 -13.22 -11.34 -10.37
C GLN A 248 -11.77 -11.84 -10.34
N LEU A 249 -10.96 -11.36 -9.40
CA LEU A 249 -9.54 -11.69 -9.33
C LEU A 249 -9.28 -13.13 -8.85
N PRO A 250 -8.16 -13.75 -9.27
CA PRO A 250 -7.87 -15.16 -8.97
C PRO A 250 -7.33 -15.41 -7.56
N GLN A 251 -6.97 -14.39 -6.80
CA GLN A 251 -6.41 -14.54 -5.45
C GLN A 251 -7.41 -15.25 -4.52
N ALA A 252 -6.91 -16.11 -3.63
CA ALA A 252 -7.73 -16.79 -2.63
C ALA A 252 -8.27 -15.80 -1.58
N SER A 253 -7.43 -14.83 -1.20
CA SER A 253 -7.80 -13.75 -0.29
C SER A 253 -7.09 -12.45 -0.65
N LEU A 254 -7.71 -11.31 -0.26
CA LEU A 254 -7.14 -9.97 -0.42
C LEU A 254 -7.35 -9.17 0.85
N PRO A 255 -6.29 -8.67 1.50
CA PRO A 255 -6.41 -7.67 2.55
C PRO A 255 -6.90 -6.34 1.97
N VAL A 256 -7.90 -5.75 2.61
CA VAL A 256 -8.46 -4.44 2.30
C VAL A 256 -8.20 -3.53 3.50
N LEU A 257 -7.28 -2.59 3.33
CA LEU A 257 -6.74 -1.77 4.41
C LEU A 257 -7.38 -0.39 4.40
N ARG A 258 -8.13 -0.07 5.44
CA ARG A 258 -8.65 1.27 5.69
C ARG A 258 -7.49 2.21 5.97
N GLU A 259 -7.26 3.19 5.13
CA GLU A 259 -6.34 4.29 5.35
C GLU A 259 -7.06 5.52 5.93
N GLU A 260 -6.34 6.29 6.74
CA GLU A 260 -6.90 7.44 7.48
C GLU A 260 -8.04 6.99 8.41
N ALA A 261 -7.87 5.79 9.00
CA ALA A 261 -8.83 5.24 9.92
C ALA A 261 -8.91 6.11 11.20
N VAL A 262 -10.13 6.39 11.61
CA VAL A 262 -10.39 7.03 12.91
C VAL A 262 -10.86 5.92 13.84
N PRO A 263 -10.10 5.53 14.89
CA PRO A 263 -10.45 4.40 15.76
C PRO A 263 -11.87 4.44 16.31
N ALA A 264 -12.37 5.63 16.65
CA ALA A 264 -13.74 5.81 17.13
C ALA A 264 -14.82 5.54 16.06
N ARG A 265 -14.47 5.48 14.78
CA ARG A 265 -15.36 5.19 13.65
C ARG A 265 -15.14 3.78 13.07
N ALA A 266 -14.22 2.99 13.62
CA ALA A 266 -13.82 1.71 13.05
C ALA A 266 -15.01 0.79 12.71
N ALA A 267 -15.98 0.65 13.63
CA ALA A 267 -17.14 -0.21 13.41
C ALA A 267 -18.00 0.26 12.20
N SER A 268 -18.22 1.57 12.05
CA SER A 268 -18.96 2.12 10.91
C SER A 268 -18.19 2.00 9.61
N ASP A 269 -16.87 2.26 9.64
CA ASP A 269 -16.01 2.13 8.47
C ASP A 269 -15.95 0.66 7.99
N ILE A 270 -15.80 -0.30 8.91
CA ILE A 270 -15.84 -1.74 8.60
C ILE A 270 -17.19 -2.11 7.94
N ALA A 271 -18.29 -1.72 8.55
CA ALA A 271 -19.62 -2.01 8.02
C ALA A 271 -19.82 -1.40 6.62
N PHE A 272 -19.30 -0.19 6.38
CA PHE A 272 -19.32 0.43 5.06
C PHE A 272 -18.47 -0.32 4.04
N MET A 273 -17.27 -0.75 4.40
CA MET A 273 -16.39 -1.51 3.51
C MET A 273 -16.99 -2.86 3.12
N GLU A 274 -17.52 -3.60 4.09
CA GLU A 274 -18.03 -4.96 3.92
C GLU A 274 -19.27 -5.07 3.02
N GLN A 275 -20.02 -4.00 2.84
CA GLN A 275 -21.15 -4.00 1.90
C GLN A 275 -20.71 -4.24 0.44
N PHE A 276 -19.45 -3.96 0.09
CA PHE A 276 -18.90 -4.17 -1.25
C PHE A 276 -18.27 -5.55 -1.45
N TYR A 277 -18.14 -6.35 -0.40
CA TYR A 277 -17.47 -7.66 -0.46
C TYR A 277 -18.34 -8.77 -1.06
N LYS A 278 -19.64 -8.51 -1.15
CA LYS A 278 -20.67 -9.47 -1.62
C LYS A 278 -20.93 -9.35 -3.12
#